data_855cb30979879655ba57e755fba89b02
#
_entry.id   855cb30979879655ba57e755fba89b02
#
_cell.length_a   1.000
_cell.length_b   1.000
_cell.length_c   1.000
_cell.angle_alpha   90.00
_cell.angle_beta   90.00
_cell.angle_gamma   90.00
#
_symmetry.space_group_name_H-M   'P 1'
#
loop_
_entity.id
_entity.type
_entity.pdbx_description
1 polymer ?
#
loop_
_entity_poly.entity_id
_entity_poly.type
_entity_poly.pdbx_seq_one_letter_code
_entity_poly.pdbx_strand_id
1 'polypeptide(L)'
;MGTDHQASKHRLAVAMTERLPRNTCDTHLYVFGDARAYPAANPQALYTPPEDCTFAAMRALHEAMGVDRAVLVQPTIYGTDHRLLYDVLQNNSKKNYRGVAIVDDSVSDAELDRLDGVGVRGARFNFGGRFKLAPSLAEFRRGLHRLRELDWFVKVFAFEDDLLVVADELRKIDFPAVIDHMGGPDYQRGTGQPAVGLILELLKSGNWWIGLSNGDLRSHTGYPWNDAVEFGRLFYEAAPDRCFWATDWPHVHRFIRPDNNGHSEYGLDHEMQRVELLERYLPDRAARHRVLVDNPARFFGFA
;
A
#
# COMPACT_ATOMS: atom_id res chain seq x y z
N MET A 1 18.75 29.85 -13.45
CA MET A 1 17.92 28.62 -13.55
C MET A 1 18.74 27.33 -13.78
N GLY A 2 20.08 27.38 -13.99
CA GLY A 2 20.92 26.19 -14.25
C GLY A 2 21.57 25.54 -13.03
N THR A 3 21.70 26.23 -11.93
CA THR A 3 22.42 25.75 -10.72
C THR A 3 21.57 24.83 -9.80
N ASP A 4 20.27 25.02 -9.77
CA ASP A 4 19.36 24.19 -8.94
C ASP A 4 19.16 22.78 -9.51
N HIS A 5 19.13 22.65 -10.85
CA HIS A 5 18.96 21.35 -11.50
C HIS A 5 20.22 20.47 -11.38
N GLN A 6 21.39 21.08 -11.36
CA GLN A 6 22.66 20.37 -11.19
C GLN A 6 22.92 19.99 -9.73
N ALA A 7 22.51 20.82 -8.78
CA ALA A 7 22.54 20.51 -7.35
C ALA A 7 21.55 19.40 -6.98
N SER A 8 20.37 19.37 -7.61
CA SER A 8 19.39 18.30 -7.47
C SER A 8 19.93 16.97 -8.01
N LYS A 9 20.54 16.96 -9.20
CA LYS A 9 21.18 15.75 -9.77
C LYS A 9 22.34 15.24 -8.93
N HIS A 10 23.12 16.14 -8.32
CA HIS A 10 24.23 15.75 -7.46
C HIS A 10 23.74 15.19 -6.11
N ARG A 11 22.67 15.73 -5.55
CA ARG A 11 22.01 15.17 -4.35
C ARG A 11 21.36 13.82 -4.62
N LEU A 12 20.69 13.63 -5.75
CA LEU A 12 20.17 12.35 -6.21
C LEU A 12 21.29 11.32 -6.40
N ALA A 13 22.43 11.71 -7.01
CA ALA A 13 23.58 10.82 -7.18
C ALA A 13 24.24 10.43 -5.84
N VAL A 14 24.19 11.28 -4.82
CA VAL A 14 24.69 10.97 -3.46
C VAL A 14 23.68 10.12 -2.67
N ALA A 15 22.37 10.37 -2.84
CA ALA A 15 21.31 9.52 -2.25
C ALA A 15 21.26 8.11 -2.87
N MET A 16 21.59 7.97 -4.14
CA MET A 16 21.74 6.68 -4.84
C MET A 16 22.89 5.80 -4.32
N THR A 17 23.71 6.27 -3.40
CA THR A 17 24.83 5.48 -2.82
C THR A 17 24.44 4.70 -1.55
N GLU A 18 23.35 5.00 -0.88
CA GLU A 18 22.87 4.19 0.26
C GLU A 18 21.65 3.35 -0.16
N ARG A 19 21.88 2.08 -0.43
CA ARG A 19 20.80 1.08 -0.54
C ARG A 19 19.97 1.07 0.73
N LEU A 20 18.67 0.80 0.59
CA LEU A 20 17.80 0.57 1.74
C LEU A 20 18.36 -0.54 2.65
N PRO A 21 18.03 -0.56 3.94
CA PRO A 21 18.47 -1.60 4.86
C PRO A 21 18.13 -3.00 4.33
N ARG A 22 19.00 -3.98 4.60
CA ARG A 22 18.69 -5.38 4.28
C ARG A 22 17.36 -5.80 4.92
N ASN A 23 16.62 -6.65 4.22
CA ASN A 23 15.29 -7.10 4.60
C ASN A 23 14.21 -6.01 4.57
N THR A 24 14.47 -4.87 3.92
CA THR A 24 13.43 -3.88 3.64
C THR A 24 12.25 -4.53 2.94
N CYS A 25 11.05 -4.19 3.37
CA CYS A 25 9.79 -4.67 2.82
C CYS A 25 8.98 -3.53 2.22
N ASP A 26 8.62 -3.66 0.95
CA ASP A 26 7.56 -2.88 0.33
C ASP A 26 6.21 -3.54 0.67
N THR A 27 5.39 -2.89 1.49
CA THR A 27 4.18 -3.52 2.05
C THR A 27 2.91 -3.30 1.24
N HIS A 28 3.02 -2.64 0.07
CA HIS A 28 1.89 -2.44 -0.83
C HIS A 28 2.36 -2.09 -2.24
N LEU A 29 2.15 -3.00 -3.17
CA LEU A 29 2.37 -2.79 -4.58
C LEU A 29 1.48 -3.70 -5.42
N TYR A 30 1.40 -3.40 -6.72
CA TYR A 30 0.65 -4.19 -7.69
C TYR A 30 1.57 -4.74 -8.76
N VAL A 31 1.19 -5.90 -9.32
CA VAL A 31 1.80 -6.44 -10.53
C VAL A 31 0.71 -6.80 -11.53
N PHE A 32 1.05 -6.74 -12.82
CA PHE A 32 0.13 -7.04 -13.91
C PHE A 32 0.70 -8.13 -14.79
N GLY A 33 -0.18 -8.94 -15.37
CA GLY A 33 0.17 -10.02 -16.27
C GLY A 33 -0.22 -9.73 -17.72
N ASP A 34 0.21 -10.58 -18.65
CA ASP A 34 -0.25 -10.54 -20.03
C ASP A 34 -1.80 -10.64 -20.06
N ALA A 35 -2.45 -9.69 -20.71
CA ALA A 35 -3.92 -9.59 -20.73
C ALA A 35 -4.62 -10.81 -21.38
N ARG A 36 -3.89 -11.61 -22.18
CA ARG A 36 -4.42 -12.85 -22.75
C ARG A 36 -4.45 -13.99 -21.73
N ALA A 37 -3.49 -14.02 -20.81
CA ALA A 37 -3.42 -15.01 -19.74
C ALA A 37 -4.25 -14.57 -18.52
N TYR A 38 -4.21 -13.29 -18.20
CA TYR A 38 -4.86 -12.67 -17.05
C TYR A 38 -5.75 -11.50 -17.50
N PRO A 39 -6.90 -11.77 -18.12
CA PRO A 39 -7.79 -10.71 -18.58
C PRO A 39 -8.38 -9.92 -17.41
N ALA A 40 -8.74 -8.66 -17.69
CA ALA A 40 -9.50 -7.84 -16.75
C ALA A 40 -10.82 -8.55 -16.39
N ALA A 41 -11.05 -8.78 -15.10
CA ALA A 41 -12.23 -9.47 -14.60
C ALA A 41 -13.24 -8.53 -13.94
N ASN A 42 -12.83 -7.32 -13.56
CA ASN A 42 -13.69 -6.32 -12.96
C ASN A 42 -14.06 -5.21 -13.96
N PRO A 43 -15.29 -5.19 -14.49
CA PRO A 43 -15.73 -4.16 -15.45
C PRO A 43 -15.86 -2.76 -14.83
N GLN A 44 -15.83 -2.64 -13.51
CA GLN A 44 -15.89 -1.37 -12.79
C GLN A 44 -14.52 -0.77 -12.52
N ALA A 45 -13.44 -1.44 -12.89
CA ALA A 45 -12.09 -0.90 -12.73
C ALA A 45 -11.92 0.35 -13.59
N LEU A 46 -11.32 1.39 -12.99
CA LEU A 46 -11.23 2.72 -13.58
C LEU A 46 -9.95 2.94 -14.41
N TYR A 47 -9.11 1.92 -14.57
CA TYR A 47 -7.81 2.03 -15.25
C TYR A 47 -7.55 0.81 -16.14
N THR A 48 -6.71 1.01 -17.15
CA THR A 48 -6.14 -0.08 -17.95
C THR A 48 -4.80 -0.47 -17.33
N PRO A 49 -4.49 -1.78 -17.14
CA PRO A 49 -3.20 -2.20 -16.62
C PRO A 49 -2.07 -1.74 -17.54
N PRO A 50 -0.98 -1.21 -16.97
CA PRO A 50 0.21 -0.97 -17.78
C PRO A 50 0.86 -2.32 -18.14
N GLU A 51 1.16 -2.53 -19.42
CA GLU A 51 1.68 -3.81 -19.93
C GLU A 51 3.09 -4.14 -19.41
N ASP A 52 3.86 -3.13 -19.06
CA ASP A 52 5.26 -3.25 -18.60
C ASP A 52 5.40 -3.42 -17.08
N CYS A 53 4.33 -3.25 -16.31
CA CYS A 53 4.37 -3.37 -14.84
C CYS A 53 4.21 -4.81 -14.35
N THR A 54 5.08 -5.68 -14.85
CA THR A 54 5.09 -7.11 -14.52
C THR A 54 5.82 -7.39 -13.19
N PHE A 55 5.68 -8.63 -12.70
CA PHE A 55 6.46 -9.08 -11.54
C PHE A 55 7.98 -9.01 -11.78
N ALA A 56 8.43 -9.26 -13.02
CA ALA A 56 9.84 -9.14 -13.37
C ALA A 56 10.33 -7.68 -13.32
N ALA A 57 9.54 -6.74 -13.81
CA ALA A 57 9.85 -5.31 -13.74
C ALA A 57 9.90 -4.82 -12.29
N MET A 58 8.93 -5.22 -11.46
CA MET A 58 8.94 -4.92 -10.02
C MET A 58 10.21 -5.44 -9.34
N ARG A 59 10.61 -6.69 -9.63
CA ARG A 59 11.83 -7.27 -9.07
C ARG A 59 13.09 -6.49 -9.45
N ALA A 60 13.20 -6.07 -10.71
CA ALA A 60 14.34 -5.28 -11.17
C ALA A 60 14.41 -3.92 -10.45
N LEU A 61 13.26 -3.27 -10.25
CA LEU A 61 13.16 -2.03 -9.48
C LEU A 61 13.57 -2.26 -8.02
N HIS A 62 13.04 -3.28 -7.36
CA HIS A 62 13.36 -3.61 -5.96
C HIS A 62 14.84 -3.94 -5.78
N GLU A 63 15.45 -4.67 -6.71
CA GLU A 63 16.89 -4.95 -6.69
C GLU A 63 17.72 -3.66 -6.76
N ALA A 64 17.34 -2.71 -7.63
CA ALA A 64 17.99 -1.42 -7.73
C ALA A 64 17.85 -0.57 -6.45
N MET A 65 16.69 -0.60 -5.79
CA MET A 65 16.42 0.10 -4.53
C MET A 65 17.06 -0.59 -3.31
N GLY A 66 17.30 -1.89 -3.36
CA GLY A 66 17.70 -2.71 -2.20
C GLY A 66 16.51 -3.21 -1.37
N VAL A 67 15.34 -3.40 -1.99
CA VAL A 67 14.15 -3.98 -1.35
C VAL A 67 14.19 -5.50 -1.50
N ASP A 68 14.15 -6.23 -0.39
CA ASP A 68 14.26 -7.69 -0.37
C ASP A 68 12.91 -8.41 -0.26
N ARG A 69 11.91 -7.75 0.32
CA ARG A 69 10.59 -8.33 0.64
C ARG A 69 9.46 -7.49 0.07
N ALA A 70 8.35 -8.14 -0.27
CA ALA A 70 7.18 -7.43 -0.78
C ALA A 70 5.85 -8.07 -0.37
N VAL A 71 4.83 -7.22 -0.26
CA VAL A 71 3.44 -7.64 -0.10
C VAL A 71 2.67 -7.23 -1.36
N LEU A 72 2.32 -8.24 -2.16
CA LEU A 72 1.59 -8.07 -3.41
C LEU A 72 0.10 -7.92 -3.11
N VAL A 73 -0.47 -6.79 -3.49
CA VAL A 73 -1.90 -6.53 -3.31
C VAL A 73 -2.65 -6.83 -4.60
N GLN A 74 -3.75 -7.55 -4.51
CA GLN A 74 -4.61 -7.83 -5.65
C GLN A 74 -5.08 -6.53 -6.30
N PRO A 75 -4.75 -6.26 -7.59
CA PRO A 75 -5.26 -5.10 -8.31
C PRO A 75 -6.78 -5.17 -8.51
N THR A 76 -7.49 -4.06 -8.34
CA THR A 76 -8.95 -4.02 -8.49
C THR A 76 -9.44 -4.44 -9.87
N ILE A 77 -8.62 -4.31 -10.90
CA ILE A 77 -8.97 -4.73 -12.26
C ILE A 77 -9.19 -6.24 -12.38
N TYR A 78 -8.55 -7.04 -11.54
CA TYR A 78 -8.75 -8.49 -11.52
C TYR A 78 -9.87 -8.91 -10.57
N GLY A 79 -10.40 -7.98 -9.73
CA GLY A 79 -11.45 -8.32 -8.77
C GLY A 79 -11.10 -9.55 -7.94
N THR A 80 -11.98 -10.55 -7.95
CA THR A 80 -11.79 -11.85 -7.26
C THR A 80 -11.14 -12.94 -8.13
N ASP A 81 -10.65 -12.60 -9.32
CA ASP A 81 -9.80 -13.51 -10.10
C ASP A 81 -8.37 -13.48 -9.60
N HIS A 82 -8.03 -14.39 -8.71
CA HIS A 82 -6.73 -14.44 -8.02
C HIS A 82 -5.63 -15.19 -8.80
N ARG A 83 -5.87 -15.62 -10.04
CA ARG A 83 -4.91 -16.45 -10.79
C ARG A 83 -3.52 -15.84 -10.86
N LEU A 84 -3.39 -14.55 -11.18
CA LEU A 84 -2.08 -13.90 -11.24
C LEU A 84 -1.40 -13.85 -9.87
N LEU A 85 -2.12 -13.42 -8.83
CA LEU A 85 -1.59 -13.36 -7.47
C LEU A 85 -1.11 -14.74 -7.01
N TYR A 86 -1.93 -15.77 -7.24
CA TYR A 86 -1.60 -17.15 -6.91
C TYR A 86 -0.34 -17.62 -7.65
N ASP A 87 -0.28 -17.46 -8.97
CA ASP A 87 0.83 -17.93 -9.80
C ASP A 87 2.15 -17.25 -9.42
N VAL A 88 2.10 -15.95 -9.14
CA VAL A 88 3.29 -15.21 -8.69
C VAL A 88 3.76 -15.73 -7.34
N LEU A 89 2.87 -15.89 -6.36
CA LEU A 89 3.25 -16.34 -5.02
C LEU A 89 3.70 -17.80 -4.99
N GLN A 90 3.03 -18.68 -5.74
CA GLN A 90 3.39 -20.10 -5.82
C GLN A 90 4.80 -20.31 -6.40
N ASN A 91 5.17 -19.51 -7.42
CA ASN A 91 6.42 -19.63 -8.12
C ASN A 91 7.59 -18.87 -7.47
N ASN A 92 7.34 -18.18 -6.35
CA ASN A 92 8.34 -17.38 -5.67
C ASN A 92 8.46 -17.71 -4.18
N SER A 93 9.56 -17.30 -3.57
CA SER A 93 9.87 -17.68 -2.20
C SER A 93 8.94 -17.03 -1.18
N LYS A 94 8.27 -17.83 -0.35
CA LYS A 94 7.50 -17.37 0.82
C LYS A 94 8.37 -16.62 1.86
N LYS A 95 9.69 -16.71 1.79
CA LYS A 95 10.57 -15.91 2.64
C LYS A 95 10.49 -14.42 2.31
N ASN A 96 10.18 -14.09 1.04
CA ASN A 96 10.28 -12.73 0.54
C ASN A 96 8.93 -12.13 0.13
N TYR A 97 7.89 -12.95 -0.10
CA TYR A 97 6.63 -12.47 -0.67
C TYR A 97 5.43 -12.90 0.16
N ARG A 98 4.46 -11.99 0.28
CA ARG A 98 3.11 -12.23 0.82
C ARG A 98 2.09 -11.64 -0.12
N GLY A 99 0.83 -12.05 0.04
CA GLY A 99 -0.28 -11.55 -0.73
C GLY A 99 -1.37 -10.92 0.13
N VAL A 100 -2.11 -10.01 -0.49
CA VAL A 100 -3.38 -9.47 0.01
C VAL A 100 -4.42 -9.63 -1.08
N ALA A 101 -5.47 -10.38 -0.82
CA ALA A 101 -6.55 -10.67 -1.76
C ALA A 101 -7.65 -9.59 -1.77
N ILE A 102 -8.53 -9.65 -2.76
CA ILE A 102 -9.87 -9.05 -2.70
C ILE A 102 -10.85 -10.19 -2.45
N VAL A 103 -11.69 -10.06 -1.42
CA VAL A 103 -12.61 -11.12 -1.01
C VAL A 103 -14.02 -10.55 -0.93
N ASP A 104 -14.96 -11.22 -1.59
CA ASP A 104 -16.40 -11.02 -1.48
C ASP A 104 -17.12 -12.35 -1.28
N ASP A 105 -18.44 -12.34 -1.31
CA ASP A 105 -19.27 -13.55 -1.12
C ASP A 105 -19.10 -14.60 -2.24
N SER A 106 -18.53 -14.24 -3.38
CA SER A 106 -18.32 -15.16 -4.52
C SER A 106 -17.08 -16.04 -4.34
N VAL A 107 -16.14 -15.65 -3.47
CA VAL A 107 -14.91 -16.40 -3.22
C VAL A 107 -15.20 -17.57 -2.31
N SER A 108 -14.95 -18.81 -2.77
CA SER A 108 -15.16 -20.02 -1.97
C SER A 108 -14.11 -20.18 -0.86
N ASP A 109 -14.44 -20.97 0.19
CA ASP A 109 -13.49 -21.27 1.25
C ASP A 109 -12.30 -22.08 0.71
N ALA A 110 -12.54 -23.00 -0.23
CA ALA A 110 -11.47 -23.73 -0.91
C ALA A 110 -10.50 -22.83 -1.67
N GLU A 111 -10.98 -21.72 -2.24
CA GLU A 111 -10.10 -20.71 -2.86
C GLU A 111 -9.31 -19.94 -1.80
N LEU A 112 -9.92 -19.60 -0.67
CA LEU A 112 -9.21 -18.95 0.44
C LEU A 112 -8.11 -19.85 1.01
N ASP A 113 -8.39 -21.14 1.22
CA ASP A 113 -7.40 -22.12 1.67
C ASP A 113 -6.23 -22.24 0.67
N ARG A 114 -6.55 -22.24 -0.63
CA ARG A 114 -5.55 -22.27 -1.69
C ARG A 114 -4.65 -21.04 -1.65
N LEU A 115 -5.22 -19.86 -1.46
CA LEU A 115 -4.50 -18.60 -1.34
C LEU A 115 -3.65 -18.54 -0.07
N ASP A 116 -4.17 -19.01 1.07
CA ASP A 116 -3.40 -19.12 2.31
C ASP A 116 -2.18 -20.00 2.12
N GLY A 117 -2.37 -21.15 1.46
CA GLY A 117 -1.31 -22.10 1.13
C GLY A 117 -0.12 -21.49 0.38
N VAL A 118 -0.32 -20.45 -0.45
CA VAL A 118 0.76 -19.77 -1.18
C VAL A 118 1.29 -18.51 -0.50
N GLY A 119 0.70 -18.09 0.62
CA GLY A 119 1.22 -16.96 1.43
C GLY A 119 0.41 -15.68 1.35
N VAL A 120 -0.85 -15.74 0.93
CA VAL A 120 -1.80 -14.65 1.20
C VAL A 120 -2.05 -14.60 2.70
N ARG A 121 -2.10 -13.39 3.27
CA ARG A 121 -2.23 -13.19 4.73
C ARG A 121 -3.29 -12.16 5.10
N GLY A 122 -4.01 -11.63 4.14
CA GLY A 122 -5.06 -10.67 4.39
C GLY A 122 -5.92 -10.40 3.18
N ALA A 123 -7.01 -9.66 3.39
CA ALA A 123 -7.83 -9.16 2.31
C ALA A 123 -8.10 -7.67 2.43
N ARG A 124 -8.24 -7.03 1.27
CA ARG A 124 -8.46 -5.60 1.13
C ARG A 124 -9.92 -5.31 0.81
N PHE A 125 -10.49 -4.36 1.57
CA PHE A 125 -11.81 -3.78 1.32
C PHE A 125 -11.66 -2.32 0.93
N ASN A 126 -12.31 -1.94 -0.17
CA ASN A 126 -12.22 -0.60 -0.72
C ASN A 126 -13.51 0.18 -0.43
N PHE A 127 -13.41 1.20 0.41
CA PHE A 127 -14.51 2.11 0.75
C PHE A 127 -14.38 3.48 0.07
N GLY A 128 -13.40 3.67 -0.81
CA GLY A 128 -13.26 4.92 -1.56
C GLY A 128 -14.49 5.16 -2.46
N GLY A 129 -15.40 6.04 -2.03
CA GLY A 129 -16.71 6.27 -2.66
C GLY A 129 -16.63 6.61 -4.15
N ARG A 130 -15.58 7.33 -4.58
CA ARG A 130 -15.34 7.66 -6.00
C ARG A 130 -15.13 6.44 -6.90
N PHE A 131 -14.71 5.30 -6.34
CA PHE A 131 -14.46 4.07 -7.10
C PHE A 131 -15.68 3.18 -7.25
N LYS A 132 -16.75 3.44 -6.51
CA LYS A 132 -17.99 2.64 -6.48
C LYS A 132 -17.75 1.13 -6.29
N LEU A 133 -16.72 0.79 -5.52
CA LEU A 133 -16.29 -0.59 -5.23
C LEU A 133 -16.54 -0.98 -3.77
N ALA A 134 -17.18 -0.11 -3.00
CA ALA A 134 -17.45 -0.34 -1.60
C ALA A 134 -18.41 -1.54 -1.42
N PRO A 135 -18.06 -2.53 -0.59
CA PRO A 135 -18.99 -3.57 -0.21
C PRO A 135 -20.13 -2.98 0.63
N SER A 136 -21.27 -3.63 0.65
CA SER A 136 -22.26 -3.36 1.68
C SER A 136 -21.70 -3.68 3.06
N LEU A 137 -22.23 -3.07 4.11
CA LEU A 137 -21.79 -3.39 5.49
C LEU A 137 -22.02 -4.86 5.85
N ALA A 138 -23.05 -5.49 5.26
CA ALA A 138 -23.33 -6.91 5.48
C ALA A 138 -22.25 -7.81 4.85
N GLU A 139 -21.84 -7.53 3.62
CA GLU A 139 -20.73 -8.23 2.94
C GLU A 139 -19.41 -8.00 3.69
N PHE A 140 -19.13 -6.77 4.11
CA PHE A 140 -17.94 -6.47 4.90
C PHE A 140 -17.88 -7.30 6.18
N ARG A 141 -18.96 -7.36 6.95
CA ARG A 141 -19.03 -8.16 8.18
C ARG A 141 -18.81 -9.65 7.93
N ARG A 142 -19.41 -10.22 6.86
CA ARG A 142 -19.15 -11.61 6.48
C ARG A 142 -17.70 -11.84 6.09
N GLY A 143 -17.12 -10.90 5.33
CA GLY A 143 -15.71 -10.92 4.99
C GLY A 143 -14.81 -10.91 6.23
N LEU A 144 -15.05 -10.00 7.18
CA LEU A 144 -14.31 -9.95 8.46
C LEU A 144 -14.37 -11.27 9.25
N HIS A 145 -15.54 -11.93 9.27
CA HIS A 145 -15.67 -13.23 9.93
C HIS A 145 -14.75 -14.29 9.30
N ARG A 146 -14.78 -14.40 7.97
CA ARG A 146 -13.93 -15.35 7.23
C ARG A 146 -12.44 -15.07 7.41
N LEU A 147 -12.02 -13.78 7.42
CA LEU A 147 -10.63 -13.41 7.66
C LEU A 147 -10.15 -13.83 9.04
N ARG A 148 -10.99 -13.68 10.05
CA ARG A 148 -10.68 -14.09 11.42
C ARG A 148 -10.46 -15.61 11.54
N GLU A 149 -11.26 -16.43 10.84
CA GLU A 149 -11.10 -17.89 10.83
C GLU A 149 -9.79 -18.34 10.18
N LEU A 150 -9.24 -17.52 9.27
CA LEU A 150 -7.96 -17.78 8.57
C LEU A 150 -6.75 -17.15 9.26
N ASP A 151 -6.92 -16.45 10.37
CA ASP A 151 -5.88 -15.58 10.96
C ASP A 151 -5.33 -14.55 9.97
N TRP A 152 -6.15 -14.11 9.03
CA TRP A 152 -5.80 -13.07 8.08
C TRP A 152 -6.11 -11.68 8.64
N PHE A 153 -5.28 -10.70 8.28
CA PHE A 153 -5.58 -9.31 8.59
C PHE A 153 -6.55 -8.69 7.58
N VAL A 154 -7.27 -7.67 8.02
CA VAL A 154 -8.06 -6.82 7.13
C VAL A 154 -7.26 -5.58 6.72
N LYS A 155 -7.32 -5.22 5.44
CA LYS A 155 -6.74 -4.01 4.89
C LYS A 155 -7.85 -3.10 4.37
N VAL A 156 -7.91 -1.87 4.88
CA VAL A 156 -8.96 -0.90 4.55
C VAL A 156 -8.38 0.21 3.70
N PHE A 157 -8.95 0.38 2.52
CA PHE A 157 -8.70 1.51 1.64
C PHE A 157 -9.90 2.45 1.64
N ALA A 158 -9.70 3.65 2.11
CA ALA A 158 -10.67 4.75 2.07
C ALA A 158 -9.91 6.07 2.12
N PHE A 159 -10.52 7.14 1.67
CA PHE A 159 -9.94 8.46 1.75
C PHE A 159 -10.79 9.38 2.61
N GLU A 160 -10.14 10.20 3.44
CA GLU A 160 -10.79 11.30 4.14
C GLU A 160 -12.10 10.88 4.83
N ASP A 161 -13.18 11.56 4.47
CA ASP A 161 -14.49 11.36 5.09
C ASP A 161 -15.16 10.02 4.71
N ASP A 162 -14.69 9.31 3.66
CA ASP A 162 -15.14 7.93 3.38
C ASP A 162 -14.86 6.99 4.56
N LEU A 163 -13.76 7.20 5.31
CA LEU A 163 -13.49 6.46 6.55
C LEU A 163 -14.55 6.68 7.62
N LEU A 164 -15.11 7.89 7.70
CA LEU A 164 -16.13 8.23 8.70
C LEU A 164 -17.45 7.51 8.45
N VAL A 165 -17.76 7.21 7.18
CA VAL A 165 -18.99 6.46 6.81
C VAL A 165 -18.99 5.06 7.42
N VAL A 166 -17.83 4.46 7.58
CA VAL A 166 -17.68 3.09 8.10
C VAL A 166 -17.07 3.03 9.50
N ALA A 167 -16.90 4.17 10.16
CA ALA A 167 -16.21 4.31 11.44
C ALA A 167 -16.68 3.31 12.51
N ASP A 168 -18.00 3.14 12.65
CA ASP A 168 -18.58 2.25 13.66
C ASP A 168 -18.25 0.77 13.39
N GLU A 169 -18.08 0.37 12.14
CA GLU A 169 -17.62 -0.97 11.80
C GLU A 169 -16.13 -1.14 12.04
N LEU A 170 -15.32 -0.10 11.73
CA LEU A 170 -13.87 -0.14 11.96
C LEU A 170 -13.55 -0.26 13.46
N ARG A 171 -14.29 0.42 14.33
CA ARG A 171 -14.14 0.35 15.80
C ARG A 171 -14.40 -1.05 16.37
N LYS A 172 -15.20 -1.87 15.69
CA LYS A 172 -15.56 -3.24 16.13
C LYS A 172 -14.51 -4.28 15.76
N ILE A 173 -13.54 -3.92 14.89
CA ILE A 173 -12.49 -4.84 14.48
C ILE A 173 -11.51 -5.02 15.64
N ASP A 174 -11.36 -6.24 16.13
CA ASP A 174 -10.55 -6.61 17.29
C ASP A 174 -9.41 -7.59 16.95
N PHE A 175 -9.08 -7.71 15.67
CA PHE A 175 -7.97 -8.48 15.11
C PHE A 175 -7.10 -7.59 14.21
N PRO A 176 -5.92 -8.05 13.72
CA PRO A 176 -5.02 -7.19 12.98
C PRO A 176 -5.66 -6.51 11.78
N ALA A 177 -5.56 -5.18 11.72
CA ALA A 177 -6.15 -4.35 10.68
C ALA A 177 -5.17 -3.27 10.20
N VAL A 178 -5.24 -2.90 8.93
CA VAL A 178 -4.34 -1.94 8.29
C VAL A 178 -5.16 -0.84 7.61
N ILE A 179 -4.82 0.41 7.86
CA ILE A 179 -5.27 1.55 7.07
C ILE A 179 -4.25 1.81 5.96
N ASP A 180 -4.71 1.75 4.70
CA ASP A 180 -3.88 2.05 3.54
C ASP A 180 -3.60 3.54 3.39
N HIS A 181 -2.39 3.88 2.94
CA HIS A 181 -2.04 5.19 2.43
C HIS A 181 -2.40 6.35 3.38
N MET A 182 -2.13 6.16 4.68
CA MET A 182 -2.43 7.14 5.73
C MET A 182 -3.93 7.53 5.81
N GLY A 183 -4.85 6.74 5.21
CA GLY A 183 -6.25 7.09 5.08
C GLY A 183 -6.50 8.28 4.14
N GLY A 184 -5.50 8.69 3.36
CA GLY A 184 -5.55 9.73 2.35
C GLY A 184 -6.10 11.07 2.80
N PRO A 185 -5.67 11.67 3.93
CA PRO A 185 -6.20 12.94 4.42
C PRO A 185 -5.94 14.09 3.43
N ASP A 186 -6.81 15.06 3.40
CA ASP A 186 -6.56 16.30 2.68
C ASP A 186 -5.61 17.20 3.50
N TYR A 187 -4.39 17.38 2.99
CA TYR A 187 -3.37 18.14 3.72
C TYR A 187 -3.72 19.62 3.88
N GLN A 188 -4.57 20.19 3.02
CA GLN A 188 -5.04 21.57 3.17
C GLN A 188 -5.99 21.75 4.37
N ARG A 189 -6.67 20.69 4.80
CA ARG A 189 -7.56 20.72 5.98
C ARG A 189 -6.79 20.59 7.31
N GLY A 190 -5.48 20.32 7.26
CA GLY A 190 -4.63 20.16 8.44
C GLY A 190 -4.94 18.89 9.23
N THR A 191 -4.15 18.64 10.26
CA THR A 191 -4.23 17.42 11.09
C THR A 191 -5.45 17.35 12.02
N GLY A 192 -6.17 18.46 12.20
CA GLY A 192 -7.39 18.53 13.01
C GLY A 192 -8.66 17.99 12.34
N GLN A 193 -8.58 17.49 11.11
CA GLN A 193 -9.75 16.97 10.40
C GLN A 193 -10.29 15.67 11.03
N PRO A 194 -11.63 15.42 10.98
CA PRO A 194 -12.27 14.30 11.67
C PRO A 194 -11.70 12.92 11.29
N ALA A 195 -11.36 12.69 10.01
CA ALA A 195 -10.77 11.43 9.55
C ALA A 195 -9.42 11.14 10.23
N VAL A 196 -8.57 12.14 10.42
CA VAL A 196 -7.31 12.01 11.16
C VAL A 196 -7.59 11.64 12.62
N GLY A 197 -8.59 12.28 13.26
CA GLY A 197 -9.02 11.94 14.61
C GLY A 197 -9.44 10.48 14.75
N LEU A 198 -10.21 9.94 13.81
CA LEU A 198 -10.59 8.54 13.76
C LEU A 198 -9.38 7.61 13.60
N ILE A 199 -8.46 7.95 12.69
CA ILE A 199 -7.24 7.14 12.49
C ILE A 199 -6.42 7.05 13.78
N LEU A 200 -6.23 8.17 14.48
CA LEU A 200 -5.51 8.21 15.75
C LEU A 200 -6.23 7.40 16.85
N GLU A 201 -7.56 7.44 16.88
CA GLU A 201 -8.38 6.62 17.78
C GLU A 201 -8.13 5.11 17.49
N LEU A 202 -8.24 4.70 16.23
CA LEU A 202 -8.02 3.32 15.81
C LEU A 202 -6.59 2.85 16.10
N LEU A 203 -5.57 3.67 15.86
CA LEU A 203 -4.19 3.34 16.19
C LEU A 203 -3.98 3.12 17.69
N LYS A 204 -4.70 3.86 18.55
CA LYS A 204 -4.62 3.70 20.01
C LYS A 204 -5.24 2.39 20.50
N SER A 205 -6.16 1.76 19.77
CA SER A 205 -6.77 0.47 20.17
C SER A 205 -5.77 -0.70 20.20
N GLY A 206 -4.64 -0.58 19.49
CA GLY A 206 -3.53 -1.54 19.54
C GLY A 206 -3.52 -2.61 18.45
N ASN A 207 -4.63 -2.85 17.77
CA ASN A 207 -4.72 -3.83 16.66
C ASN A 207 -4.64 -3.20 15.27
N TRP A 208 -4.73 -1.87 15.17
CA TRP A 208 -4.64 -1.15 13.91
C TRP A 208 -3.21 -0.74 13.57
N TRP A 209 -2.89 -0.89 12.30
CA TRP A 209 -1.63 -0.52 11.65
C TRP A 209 -1.88 0.51 10.55
N ILE A 210 -0.85 1.19 10.08
CA ILE A 210 -0.99 2.21 9.04
C ILE A 210 0.16 2.16 8.03
N GLY A 211 -0.17 2.26 6.75
CA GLY A 211 0.81 2.42 5.67
C GLY A 211 1.19 3.88 5.47
N LEU A 212 2.45 4.24 5.69
CA LEU A 212 3.02 5.56 5.42
C LEU A 212 3.40 5.68 3.94
N SER A 213 2.41 5.64 3.06
CA SER A 213 2.55 5.69 1.61
C SER A 213 1.64 6.74 0.99
N ASN A 214 1.88 7.08 -0.29
CA ASN A 214 1.07 8.03 -1.05
C ASN A 214 1.00 9.45 -0.48
N GLY A 215 1.97 9.87 0.33
CA GLY A 215 2.06 11.25 0.79
C GLY A 215 2.25 12.25 -0.37
N ASP A 216 2.94 11.82 -1.42
CA ASP A 216 3.10 12.57 -2.66
C ASP A 216 1.78 12.77 -3.41
N LEU A 217 0.91 11.75 -3.40
CA LEU A 217 -0.36 11.76 -4.10
C LEU A 217 -1.34 12.81 -3.56
N ARG A 218 -1.32 13.03 -2.25
CA ARG A 218 -2.21 13.96 -1.56
C ARG A 218 -1.61 15.34 -1.38
N SER A 219 -0.34 15.53 -1.74
CA SER A 219 0.35 16.81 -1.63
C SER A 219 -0.18 17.83 -2.63
N HIS A 220 -0.34 19.07 -2.17
CA HIS A 220 -0.69 20.25 -2.96
C HIS A 220 0.53 21.13 -3.25
N THR A 221 1.69 20.83 -2.64
CA THR A 221 2.91 21.64 -2.78
C THR A 221 3.89 21.09 -3.81
N GLY A 222 3.63 19.88 -4.35
CA GLY A 222 4.59 19.20 -5.21
C GLY A 222 5.85 18.75 -4.46
N TYR A 223 6.77 18.10 -5.18
CA TYR A 223 8.04 17.66 -4.60
C TYR A 223 8.80 18.84 -3.95
N PRO A 224 9.32 18.69 -2.73
CA PRO A 224 9.45 17.48 -1.92
C PRO A 224 8.29 17.22 -0.93
N TRP A 225 7.06 17.61 -1.25
CA TRP A 225 5.80 17.27 -0.56
C TRP A 225 5.81 17.65 0.93
N ASN A 226 6.14 18.92 1.20
CA ASN A 226 6.32 19.45 2.56
C ASN A 226 5.06 19.31 3.44
N ASP A 227 3.89 19.45 2.84
CA ASP A 227 2.59 19.36 3.50
C ASP A 227 2.24 17.93 3.98
N ALA A 228 2.88 16.89 3.43
CA ALA A 228 2.71 15.50 3.86
C ALA A 228 3.47 15.19 5.17
N VAL A 229 4.53 15.96 5.49
CA VAL A 229 5.50 15.59 6.54
C VAL A 229 4.88 15.55 7.92
N GLU A 230 4.01 16.51 8.23
CA GLU A 230 3.34 16.58 9.53
C GLU A 230 2.46 15.34 9.76
N PHE A 231 1.74 14.90 8.74
CA PHE A 231 0.85 13.73 8.82
C PHE A 231 1.64 12.42 9.03
N GLY A 232 2.70 12.21 8.25
CA GLY A 232 3.55 11.02 8.41
C GLY A 232 4.16 10.93 9.82
N ARG A 233 4.62 12.06 10.38
CA ARG A 233 5.13 12.13 11.77
C ARG A 233 4.04 11.84 12.79
N LEU A 234 2.89 12.48 12.66
CA LEU A 234 1.75 12.32 13.58
C LEU A 234 1.33 10.84 13.70
N PHE A 235 1.19 10.15 12.57
CA PHE A 235 0.79 8.74 12.57
C PHE A 235 1.88 7.83 13.12
N TYR A 236 3.14 8.11 12.80
CA TYR A 236 4.26 7.35 13.39
C TYR A 236 4.33 7.55 14.90
N GLU A 237 4.24 8.77 15.40
CA GLU A 237 4.26 9.06 16.84
C GLU A 237 3.10 8.40 17.59
N ALA A 238 1.93 8.28 16.95
CA ALA A 238 0.78 7.60 17.54
C ALA A 238 0.97 6.09 17.68
N ALA A 239 1.73 5.45 16.76
CA ALA A 239 1.91 4.00 16.76
C ALA A 239 3.25 3.57 16.11
N PRO A 240 4.42 3.88 16.70
CA PRO A 240 5.72 3.65 16.07
C PRO A 240 5.98 2.19 15.70
N ASP A 241 5.43 1.25 16.47
CA ASP A 241 5.58 -0.18 16.23
C ASP A 241 4.51 -0.75 15.27
N ARG A 242 3.63 0.07 14.71
CA ARG A 242 2.54 -0.34 13.82
C ARG A 242 2.43 0.53 12.57
N CYS A 243 3.56 1.03 12.09
CA CYS A 243 3.66 1.72 10.82
C CYS A 243 4.46 0.88 9.81
N PHE A 244 4.08 0.97 8.54
CA PHE A 244 4.77 0.38 7.40
C PHE A 244 5.13 1.45 6.37
N TRP A 245 6.08 1.15 5.51
CA TRP A 245 6.34 1.88 4.29
C TRP A 245 5.91 1.05 3.07
N ALA A 246 5.50 1.73 2.00
CA ALA A 246 5.19 1.11 0.73
C ALA A 246 5.40 2.09 -0.43
N THR A 247 5.71 1.54 -1.60
CA THR A 247 5.78 2.32 -2.83
C THR A 247 4.41 2.64 -3.41
N ASP A 248 3.45 1.73 -3.34
CA ASP A 248 2.21 1.72 -4.14
C ASP A 248 2.49 1.63 -5.65
N TRP A 249 3.68 1.07 -6.01
CA TRP A 249 4.05 0.86 -7.41
C TRP A 249 3.00 0.01 -8.15
N PRO A 250 2.65 0.31 -9.39
CA PRO A 250 3.10 1.38 -10.27
C PRO A 250 2.20 2.63 -10.24
N HIS A 251 1.56 2.94 -9.12
CA HIS A 251 0.74 4.15 -8.94
C HIS A 251 -0.47 4.19 -9.87
N VAL A 252 -1.31 3.15 -9.81
CA VAL A 252 -2.44 2.93 -10.72
C VAL A 252 -3.43 4.11 -10.84
N HIS A 253 -3.50 4.96 -9.81
CA HIS A 253 -4.31 6.19 -9.85
C HIS A 253 -3.90 7.17 -10.96
N ARG A 254 -2.65 7.11 -11.43
CA ARG A 254 -2.12 7.94 -12.52
C ARG A 254 -2.63 7.51 -13.89
N PHE A 255 -3.03 6.24 -14.02
CA PHE A 255 -3.64 5.71 -15.25
C PHE A 255 -5.12 6.04 -15.40
N ILE A 256 -5.74 6.61 -14.36
CA ILE A 256 -7.14 7.05 -14.37
C ILE A 256 -7.29 8.43 -15.00
N ARG A 257 -6.22 9.24 -15.06
CA ARG A 257 -6.27 10.62 -15.55
C ARG A 257 -5.91 10.70 -17.04
N PRO A 258 -6.83 11.23 -17.89
CA PRO A 258 -6.59 11.32 -19.35
C PRO A 258 -5.47 12.28 -19.77
N ASP A 259 -5.05 13.17 -18.87
CA ASP A 259 -4.07 14.24 -19.09
C ASP A 259 -2.61 13.83 -18.82
N ASN A 260 -2.40 12.68 -18.22
CA ASN A 260 -1.08 12.10 -18.17
C ASN A 260 -0.77 11.43 -19.51
N ASN A 261 0.05 12.04 -20.35
CA ASN A 261 0.52 11.60 -21.67
C ASN A 261 1.20 10.20 -21.68
N GLY A 262 0.71 9.24 -20.92
CA GLY A 262 1.21 7.87 -20.86
C GLY A 262 2.62 7.69 -20.25
N HIS A 263 3.23 8.75 -19.77
CA HIS A 263 4.50 8.67 -19.06
C HIS A 263 4.23 8.44 -17.56
N SER A 264 4.21 7.17 -17.20
CA SER A 264 4.15 6.77 -15.81
C SER A 264 5.49 7.07 -15.11
N GLU A 265 5.42 7.95 -14.14
CA GLU A 265 6.54 8.28 -13.25
C GLU A 265 6.68 7.17 -12.18
N TYR A 266 7.00 5.93 -12.59
CA TYR A 266 7.21 4.80 -11.69
C TYR A 266 8.62 4.18 -11.81
N GLY A 267 9.56 4.96 -12.33
CA GLY A 267 10.97 4.58 -12.41
C GLY A 267 11.70 4.75 -11.08
N LEU A 268 12.92 4.24 -11.02
CA LEU A 268 13.77 4.27 -9.83
C LEU A 268 13.88 5.66 -9.18
N ASP A 269 14.06 6.71 -9.96
CA ASP A 269 14.22 8.07 -9.42
C ASP A 269 12.98 8.54 -8.65
N HIS A 270 11.79 8.21 -9.14
CA HIS A 270 10.54 8.57 -8.47
C HIS A 270 10.30 7.77 -7.20
N GLU A 271 10.65 6.48 -7.20
CA GLU A 271 10.54 5.67 -6.00
C GLU A 271 11.53 6.11 -4.93
N MET A 272 12.74 6.51 -5.32
CA MET A 272 13.72 7.07 -4.37
C MET A 272 13.28 8.40 -3.78
N GLN A 273 12.54 9.26 -4.51
CA GLN A 273 11.92 10.46 -3.93
C GLN A 273 10.91 10.13 -2.84
N ARG A 274 10.18 9.00 -2.93
CA ARG A 274 9.28 8.53 -1.86
C ARG A 274 10.03 7.99 -0.66
N VAL A 275 11.21 7.41 -0.87
CA VAL A 275 12.14 7.08 0.22
C VAL A 275 12.61 8.34 0.93
N GLU A 276 12.97 9.40 0.19
CA GLU A 276 13.32 10.71 0.77
C GLU A 276 12.15 11.31 1.58
N LEU A 277 10.92 11.14 1.11
CA LEU A 277 9.75 11.58 1.88
C LEU A 277 9.64 10.82 3.21
N LEU A 278 9.88 9.50 3.21
CA LEU A 278 9.93 8.72 4.46
C LEU A 278 11.04 9.23 5.39
N GLU A 279 12.22 9.60 4.88
CA GLU A 279 13.30 10.18 5.68
C GLU A 279 12.91 11.52 6.32
N ARG A 280 12.05 12.26 5.66
CA ARG A 280 11.52 13.52 6.18
C ARG A 280 10.43 13.31 7.25
N TYR A 281 9.63 12.24 7.12
CA TYR A 281 8.75 11.80 8.19
C TYR A 281 9.57 11.38 9.41
N LEU A 282 10.61 10.59 9.18
CA LEU A 282 11.39 9.88 10.19
C LEU A 282 12.89 10.17 10.02
N PRO A 283 13.40 11.31 10.52
CA PRO A 283 14.83 11.64 10.42
C PRO A 283 15.73 10.64 11.16
N ASP A 284 15.22 9.98 12.21
CA ASP A 284 15.95 8.98 12.95
C ASP A 284 16.10 7.65 12.16
N ARG A 285 17.32 7.15 12.04
CA ARG A 285 17.64 5.92 11.30
C ARG A 285 17.00 4.68 11.92
N ALA A 286 16.93 4.59 13.25
CA ALA A 286 16.30 3.46 13.93
C ALA A 286 14.78 3.46 13.71
N ALA A 287 14.14 4.63 13.67
CA ALA A 287 12.74 4.76 13.33
C ALA A 287 12.45 4.27 11.90
N ARG A 288 13.30 4.67 10.92
CA ARG A 288 13.17 4.16 9.53
C ARG A 288 13.39 2.66 9.44
N HIS A 289 14.40 2.11 10.12
CA HIS A 289 14.65 0.66 10.15
C HIS A 289 13.43 -0.10 10.69
N ARG A 290 12.81 0.39 11.74
CA ARG A 290 11.60 -0.19 12.32
C ARG A 290 10.47 -0.26 11.30
N VAL A 291 10.20 0.82 10.58
CA VAL A 291 9.12 0.92 9.58
C VAL A 291 9.41 0.10 8.32
N LEU A 292 10.67 0.04 7.91
CA LEU A 292 11.09 -0.66 6.69
C LEU A 292 11.30 -2.16 6.90
N VAL A 293 11.71 -2.60 8.09
CA VAL A 293 12.22 -3.95 8.34
C VAL A 293 11.47 -4.65 9.47
N ASP A 294 11.52 -4.09 10.70
CA ASP A 294 11.10 -4.82 11.90
C ASP A 294 9.58 -4.99 11.98
N ASN A 295 8.83 -3.91 11.75
CA ASN A 295 7.38 -3.91 11.75
C ASN A 295 6.79 -4.83 10.67
N PRO A 296 7.22 -4.73 9.38
CA PRO A 296 6.78 -5.65 8.36
C PRO A 296 7.13 -7.11 8.65
N ALA A 297 8.35 -7.37 9.16
CA ALA A 297 8.76 -8.72 9.50
C ALA A 297 7.81 -9.36 10.52
N ARG A 298 7.52 -8.63 11.59
CA ARG A 298 6.63 -9.09 12.66
C ARG A 298 5.20 -9.29 12.17
N PHE A 299 4.65 -8.32 11.42
CA PHE A 299 3.25 -8.34 11.01
C PHE A 299 2.96 -9.40 9.94
N PHE A 300 3.78 -9.46 8.91
CA PHE A 300 3.59 -10.38 7.78
C PHE A 300 4.23 -11.76 8.00
N GLY A 301 4.90 -11.98 9.13
CA GLY A 301 5.55 -13.25 9.44
C GLY A 301 6.73 -13.54 8.50
N PHE A 302 7.54 -12.55 8.19
CA PHE A 302 8.82 -12.77 7.52
C PHE A 302 9.89 -13.21 8.54
N ALA A 303 10.66 -14.22 8.16
CA ALA A 303 11.78 -14.71 8.96
C ALA A 303 13.02 -13.82 8.83
#